data_b257558d3263db338cbe869487fa9e87
#
_entry.id   b257558d3263db338cbe869487fa9e87
#
_cell.length_a   1.000
_cell.length_b   1.000
_cell.length_c   1.000
_cell.angle_alpha   90.00
_cell.angle_beta   90.00
_cell.angle_gamma   90.00
#
_symmetry.space_group_name_H-M   'P 1'
#
loop_
_entity.id
_entity.type
_entity.pdbx_description
1 polymer ?
#
loop_
_entity_poly.entity_id
_entity_poly.type
_entity_poly.pdbx_seq_one_letter_code
_entity_poly.pdbx_strand_id
1 'polypeptide(L)'
;MGMILKKVRGVLEEYSIELMVGMYLLYSLYINRAGAIYGYVNAWYVINYSYGFGSRLLIGSLINLLTGGFVTGTFAYNFVLCALCLICILLSFVIGRVYKKMPDRSSKAAVLFLTVFYLMSPASPEYLWTWENMGRLDTYLLLLSLAAVIMFFAVRDRRWRYPLFAGIGCLCILIHQVYVFLFFPLMLVMMIEDIWSSDRKRWAISGSILVSALVGIVFIIMQFQSGIYYDDLELLMEELGAHADFLVDAGPMEAEYFWTIVENFTRNMVPEIPHHLKYGFMLVCMLCPVWGTYLWIWIHAIRSREKKSDKAKYILMLMTNMAFVPVFALMNDWGRWFAALFIVGFLEILVLAWKQDEGIRSSLRILGGEYNEKPRAVYPFDIVYQHV
;
A
#
# COMPACT_ATOMS: atom_id res chain seq x y z
N MET A 1 8.66 -43.34 -6.93
CA MET A 1 9.54 -42.23 -6.48
C MET A 1 9.87 -41.24 -7.61
N GLY A 2 10.26 -41.69 -8.82
CA GLY A 2 10.62 -40.79 -9.93
C GLY A 2 9.50 -39.86 -10.43
N MET A 3 8.24 -40.32 -10.44
CA MET A 3 7.09 -39.50 -10.89
C MET A 3 6.76 -38.38 -9.90
N ILE A 4 6.88 -38.64 -8.60
CA ILE A 4 6.68 -37.61 -7.55
C ILE A 4 7.77 -36.55 -7.62
N LEU A 5 9.04 -36.96 -7.77
CA LEU A 5 10.17 -36.04 -7.91
C LEU A 5 10.04 -35.17 -9.18
N LYS A 6 9.59 -35.75 -10.30
CA LYS A 6 9.34 -34.98 -11.53
C LYS A 6 8.21 -33.95 -11.36
N LYS A 7 7.14 -34.30 -10.63
CA LYS A 7 6.02 -33.41 -10.34
C LYS A 7 6.45 -32.26 -9.40
N VAL A 8 7.20 -32.58 -8.33
CA VAL A 8 7.75 -31.59 -7.40
C VAL A 8 8.70 -30.62 -8.10
N ARG A 9 9.60 -31.15 -8.94
CA ARG A 9 10.49 -30.31 -9.75
C ARG A 9 9.74 -29.38 -10.68
N GLY A 10 8.69 -29.87 -11.35
CA GLY A 10 7.84 -29.03 -12.22
C GLY A 10 7.15 -27.90 -11.45
N VAL A 11 6.64 -28.18 -10.25
CA VAL A 11 6.04 -27.14 -9.37
C VAL A 11 7.10 -26.12 -8.92
N LEU A 12 8.29 -26.57 -8.52
CA LEU A 12 9.37 -25.67 -8.11
C LEU A 12 9.85 -24.78 -9.26
N GLU A 13 9.96 -25.32 -10.47
CA GLU A 13 10.32 -24.55 -11.66
C GLU A 13 9.20 -23.53 -12.01
N GLU A 14 7.94 -23.93 -11.89
CA GLU A 14 6.79 -23.07 -12.18
C GLU A 14 6.65 -21.92 -11.20
N TYR A 15 6.89 -22.13 -9.89
CA TYR A 15 6.69 -21.15 -8.83
C TYR A 15 8.00 -20.59 -8.25
N SER A 16 9.10 -20.73 -8.98
CA SER A 16 10.45 -20.37 -8.51
C SER A 16 10.56 -18.91 -8.03
N ILE A 17 9.95 -17.96 -8.72
CA ILE A 17 10.00 -16.53 -8.37
C ILE A 17 9.16 -16.26 -7.11
N GLU A 18 7.93 -16.78 -7.05
CA GLU A 18 7.07 -16.66 -5.88
C GLU A 18 7.74 -17.23 -4.63
N LEU A 19 8.35 -18.40 -4.77
CA LEU A 19 9.05 -19.05 -3.68
C LEU A 19 10.30 -18.26 -3.25
N MET A 20 11.11 -17.78 -4.20
CA MET A 20 12.31 -17.01 -3.89
C MET A 20 11.97 -15.71 -3.17
N VAL A 21 11.03 -14.93 -3.69
CA VAL A 21 10.59 -13.67 -3.08
C VAL A 21 9.89 -13.92 -1.75
N GLY A 22 9.00 -14.93 -1.68
CA GLY A 22 8.30 -15.31 -0.46
C GLY A 22 9.25 -15.77 0.65
N MET A 23 10.24 -16.61 0.33
CA MET A 23 11.27 -17.04 1.28
C MET A 23 12.11 -15.86 1.78
N TYR A 24 12.51 -14.93 0.89
CA TYR A 24 13.21 -13.72 1.30
C TYR A 24 12.40 -12.90 2.28
N LEU A 25 11.14 -12.59 1.94
CA LEU A 25 10.27 -11.78 2.79
C LEU A 25 9.96 -12.44 4.13
N LEU A 26 9.65 -13.75 4.12
CA LEU A 26 9.37 -14.49 5.36
C LEU A 26 10.63 -14.64 6.23
N TYR A 27 11.81 -14.82 5.63
CA TYR A 27 13.06 -14.84 6.35
C TYR A 27 13.39 -13.47 6.95
N SER A 28 13.21 -12.38 6.18
CA SER A 28 13.38 -11.01 6.69
C SER A 28 12.40 -10.72 7.84
N LEU A 29 11.12 -11.09 7.68
CA LEU A 29 10.13 -11.01 8.75
C LEU A 29 10.59 -11.78 10.00
N TYR A 30 11.05 -13.03 9.84
CA TYR A 30 11.51 -13.86 10.96
C TYR A 30 12.67 -13.22 11.74
N ILE A 31 13.65 -12.64 11.04
CA ILE A 31 14.87 -12.09 11.67
C ILE A 31 14.63 -10.69 12.22
N ASN A 32 13.89 -9.84 11.52
CA ASN A 32 13.83 -8.39 11.79
C ASN A 32 12.56 -7.95 12.54
N ARG A 33 11.58 -8.87 12.75
CA ARG A 33 10.34 -8.49 13.44
C ARG A 33 10.59 -8.07 14.89
N ALA A 34 9.84 -7.10 15.34
CA ALA A 34 9.76 -6.76 16.75
C ALA A 34 9.26 -7.95 17.59
N GLY A 35 9.71 -8.05 18.83
CA GLY A 35 9.27 -9.11 19.77
C GLY A 35 7.88 -8.88 20.37
N ALA A 36 7.33 -7.67 20.18
CA ALA A 36 6.00 -7.27 20.67
C ALA A 36 5.38 -6.23 19.74
N ILE A 37 4.08 -6.01 19.88
CA ILE A 37 3.40 -4.87 19.26
C ILE A 37 3.93 -3.57 19.90
N TYR A 38 4.14 -2.56 19.06
CA TYR A 38 4.52 -1.24 19.55
C TYR A 38 3.48 -0.68 20.53
N GLY A 39 3.93 -0.23 21.71
CA GLY A 39 3.05 0.21 22.80
C GLY A 39 2.04 1.26 22.36
N TYR A 40 2.48 2.29 21.63
CA TYR A 40 1.61 3.35 21.12
C TYR A 40 0.41 2.87 20.27
N VAL A 41 0.50 1.69 19.63
CA VAL A 41 -0.58 1.21 18.73
C VAL A 41 -1.40 0.08 19.35
N ASN A 42 -1.05 -0.41 20.53
CA ASN A 42 -1.70 -1.57 21.16
C ASN A 42 -3.17 -1.30 21.53
N ALA A 43 -3.52 -0.04 21.83
CA ALA A 43 -4.88 0.39 22.11
C ALA A 43 -5.87 0.05 20.98
N TRP A 44 -5.42 0.09 19.70
CA TRP A 44 -6.26 -0.24 18.53
C TRP A 44 -6.68 -1.69 18.44
N TYR A 45 -6.10 -2.56 19.27
CA TYR A 45 -6.42 -3.99 19.38
C TYR A 45 -7.44 -4.29 20.47
N VAL A 46 -7.70 -3.34 21.36
CA VAL A 46 -8.65 -3.46 22.48
C VAL A 46 -9.91 -2.64 22.20
N ILE A 47 -9.75 -1.37 21.76
CA ILE A 47 -10.89 -0.50 21.48
C ILE A 47 -11.72 -1.04 20.31
N ASN A 48 -13.05 -1.00 20.45
CA ASN A 48 -13.98 -1.57 19.49
C ASN A 48 -15.29 -0.77 19.42
N TYR A 49 -16.24 -1.18 18.60
CA TYR A 49 -17.51 -0.46 18.42
C TYR A 49 -18.43 -0.40 19.66
N SER A 50 -18.15 -1.13 20.74
CA SER A 50 -18.88 -0.95 22.00
C SER A 50 -18.51 0.36 22.73
N TYR A 51 -17.35 0.92 22.40
CA TYR A 51 -16.86 2.18 22.97
C TYR A 51 -17.26 3.43 22.17
N GLY A 52 -17.70 3.27 20.93
CA GLY A 52 -18.05 4.42 20.09
C GLY A 52 -18.32 4.05 18.65
N PHE A 53 -18.36 5.08 17.78
CA PHE A 53 -18.46 4.91 16.34
C PHE A 53 -17.33 5.68 15.66
N GLY A 54 -16.60 5.03 14.77
CA GLY A 54 -15.52 5.71 14.04
C GLY A 54 -14.60 4.78 13.27
N SER A 55 -13.64 5.38 12.62
CA SER A 55 -12.49 4.71 12.04
C SER A 55 -11.59 4.13 13.15
N ARG A 56 -10.78 3.13 12.80
CA ARG A 56 -9.82 2.44 13.68
C ARG A 56 -10.44 1.45 14.69
N LEU A 57 -11.76 1.41 14.83
CA LEU A 57 -12.44 0.48 15.76
C LEU A 57 -12.64 -0.92 15.18
N LEU A 58 -12.55 -1.10 13.87
CA LEU A 58 -12.89 -2.36 13.19
C LEU A 58 -11.95 -3.51 13.61
N ILE A 59 -10.65 -3.27 13.71
CA ILE A 59 -9.68 -4.32 14.06
C ILE A 59 -9.90 -4.77 15.50
N GLY A 60 -10.04 -3.85 16.45
CA GLY A 60 -10.36 -4.18 17.83
C GLY A 60 -11.71 -4.91 17.96
N SER A 61 -12.72 -4.51 17.16
CA SER A 61 -14.01 -5.20 17.13
C SER A 61 -13.90 -6.65 16.64
N LEU A 62 -13.10 -6.89 15.60
CA LEU A 62 -12.83 -8.23 15.11
C LEU A 62 -12.11 -9.08 16.17
N ILE A 63 -11.11 -8.51 16.83
CA ILE A 63 -10.35 -9.19 17.89
C ILE A 63 -11.25 -9.48 19.10
N ASN A 64 -12.06 -8.50 19.53
CA ASN A 64 -13.01 -8.67 20.61
C ASN A 64 -13.98 -9.84 20.33
N LEU A 65 -14.47 -9.95 19.09
CA LEU A 65 -15.32 -11.07 18.65
C LEU A 65 -14.58 -12.41 18.74
N LEU A 66 -13.28 -12.44 18.38
CA LEU A 66 -12.49 -13.68 18.37
C LEU A 66 -12.01 -14.10 19.77
N THR A 67 -11.84 -13.16 20.70
CA THR A 67 -11.30 -13.41 22.05
C THR A 67 -12.39 -13.47 23.12
N GLY A 68 -13.63 -13.14 22.79
CA GLY A 68 -14.73 -13.11 23.77
C GLY A 68 -14.63 -11.93 24.75
N GLY A 69 -13.97 -10.84 24.37
CA GLY A 69 -13.94 -9.60 25.14
C GLY A 69 -12.64 -9.32 25.90
N PHE A 70 -11.72 -10.28 25.98
CA PHE A 70 -10.44 -10.08 26.66
C PHE A 70 -9.27 -10.34 25.72
N VAL A 71 -8.42 -9.34 25.52
CA VAL A 71 -7.33 -9.36 24.55
C VAL A 71 -5.99 -9.63 25.23
N THR A 72 -5.35 -10.73 24.88
CA THR A 72 -3.98 -10.99 25.33
C THR A 72 -2.96 -10.41 24.33
N GLY A 73 -1.86 -9.88 24.84
CA GLY A 73 -0.76 -9.39 24.02
C GLY A 73 -0.22 -10.45 23.06
N THR A 74 -0.20 -11.72 23.50
CA THR A 74 0.17 -12.85 22.64
C THR A 74 -0.81 -13.05 21.50
N PHE A 75 -2.13 -12.94 21.75
CA PHE A 75 -3.12 -13.06 20.68
C PHE A 75 -2.99 -11.92 19.67
N ALA A 76 -2.95 -10.68 20.15
CA ALA A 76 -2.79 -9.50 19.29
C ALA A 76 -1.51 -9.58 18.44
N TYR A 77 -0.38 -9.98 19.06
CA TYR A 77 0.89 -10.18 18.37
C TYR A 77 0.78 -11.23 17.25
N ASN A 78 0.22 -12.40 17.55
CA ASN A 78 0.04 -13.47 16.56
C ASN A 78 -0.92 -13.06 15.44
N PHE A 79 -1.96 -12.28 15.75
CA PHE A 79 -2.89 -11.75 14.76
C PHE A 79 -2.16 -10.83 13.76
N VAL A 80 -1.32 -9.91 14.25
CA VAL A 80 -0.45 -9.07 13.40
C VAL A 80 0.52 -9.92 12.59
N LEU A 81 1.18 -10.89 13.22
CA LEU A 81 2.13 -11.77 12.54
C LEU A 81 1.48 -12.57 11.41
N CYS A 82 0.26 -13.07 11.60
CA CYS A 82 -0.51 -13.71 10.54
C CYS A 82 -0.78 -12.75 9.36
N ALA A 83 -1.17 -11.50 9.65
CA ALA A 83 -1.39 -10.49 8.60
C ALA A 83 -0.10 -10.18 7.83
N LEU A 84 1.04 -10.06 8.51
CA LEU A 84 2.35 -9.84 7.88
C LEU A 84 2.79 -11.03 7.03
N CYS A 85 2.60 -12.27 7.51
CA CYS A 85 2.85 -13.48 6.71
C CYS A 85 1.99 -13.50 5.44
N LEU A 86 0.71 -13.14 5.55
CA LEU A 86 -0.18 -13.04 4.39
C LEU A 86 0.30 -11.98 3.40
N ILE A 87 0.76 -10.81 3.87
CA ILE A 87 1.36 -9.78 3.00
C ILE A 87 2.55 -10.36 2.24
N CYS A 88 3.48 -11.04 2.92
CA CYS A 88 4.63 -11.68 2.28
C CYS A 88 4.22 -12.66 1.18
N ILE A 89 3.22 -13.51 1.45
CA ILE A 89 2.69 -14.50 0.50
C ILE A 89 1.99 -13.80 -0.68
N LEU A 90 1.09 -12.85 -0.42
CA LEU A 90 0.33 -12.17 -1.47
C LEU A 90 1.22 -11.31 -2.36
N LEU A 91 2.19 -10.59 -1.77
CA LEU A 91 3.14 -9.77 -2.52
C LEU A 91 4.02 -10.65 -3.43
N SER A 92 4.55 -11.77 -2.91
CA SER A 92 5.34 -12.71 -3.71
C SER A 92 4.50 -13.32 -4.84
N PHE A 93 3.23 -13.63 -4.58
CA PHE A 93 2.30 -14.12 -5.58
C PHE A 93 2.05 -13.08 -6.70
N VAL A 94 1.80 -11.82 -6.33
CA VAL A 94 1.62 -10.71 -7.31
C VAL A 94 2.85 -10.58 -8.19
N ILE A 95 4.04 -10.51 -7.59
CA ILE A 95 5.33 -10.38 -8.31
C ILE A 95 5.52 -11.55 -9.28
N GLY A 96 5.36 -12.79 -8.80
CA GLY A 96 5.54 -13.98 -9.63
C GLY A 96 4.52 -14.06 -10.77
N ARG A 97 3.26 -13.68 -10.53
CA ARG A 97 2.23 -13.62 -11.60
C ARG A 97 2.57 -12.59 -12.67
N VAL A 98 3.04 -11.42 -12.26
CA VAL A 98 3.47 -10.38 -13.21
C VAL A 98 4.69 -10.87 -14.00
N TYR A 99 5.70 -11.39 -13.34
CA TYR A 99 6.90 -11.93 -13.99
C TYR A 99 6.56 -12.98 -15.06
N LYS A 100 5.70 -13.95 -14.74
CA LYS A 100 5.26 -14.99 -15.69
C LYS A 100 4.50 -14.45 -16.88
N LYS A 101 3.77 -13.33 -16.67
CA LYS A 101 2.99 -12.69 -17.72
C LYS A 101 3.85 -11.91 -18.72
N MET A 102 5.09 -11.54 -18.35
CA MET A 102 5.98 -10.80 -19.25
C MET A 102 6.36 -11.65 -20.46
N PRO A 103 6.20 -11.13 -21.70
CA PRO A 103 6.37 -11.89 -22.90
C PRO A 103 7.84 -12.12 -23.27
N ASP A 104 8.71 -11.21 -22.90
CA ASP A 104 10.14 -11.20 -23.32
C ASP A 104 11.09 -11.20 -22.12
N ARG A 105 12.35 -11.57 -22.39
CA ARG A 105 13.39 -11.68 -21.37
C ARG A 105 13.74 -10.34 -20.73
N SER A 106 13.72 -9.26 -21.51
CA SER A 106 14.06 -7.92 -21.01
C SER A 106 13.00 -7.42 -20.05
N SER A 107 11.71 -7.54 -20.37
CA SER A 107 10.63 -7.19 -19.44
C SER A 107 10.66 -8.03 -18.16
N LYS A 108 10.99 -9.34 -18.25
CA LYS A 108 11.19 -10.20 -17.08
C LYS A 108 12.36 -9.72 -16.22
N ALA A 109 13.49 -9.38 -16.83
CA ALA A 109 14.65 -8.85 -16.12
C ALA A 109 14.32 -7.52 -15.42
N ALA A 110 13.57 -6.64 -16.08
CA ALA A 110 13.12 -5.39 -15.49
C ALA A 110 12.20 -5.58 -14.27
N VAL A 111 11.25 -6.51 -14.34
CA VAL A 111 10.39 -6.84 -13.18
C VAL A 111 11.21 -7.36 -12.01
N LEU A 112 12.19 -8.22 -12.24
CA LEU A 112 13.09 -8.71 -11.19
C LEU A 112 13.97 -7.59 -10.63
N PHE A 113 14.54 -6.76 -11.51
CA PHE A 113 15.32 -5.59 -11.09
C PHE A 113 14.51 -4.66 -10.19
N LEU A 114 13.30 -4.28 -10.62
CA LEU A 114 12.42 -3.43 -9.83
C LEU A 114 12.05 -4.08 -8.49
N THR A 115 11.80 -5.39 -8.49
CA THR A 115 11.50 -6.14 -7.27
C THR A 115 12.66 -6.08 -6.29
N VAL A 116 13.86 -6.45 -6.71
CA VAL A 116 15.06 -6.42 -5.86
C VAL A 116 15.32 -4.99 -5.39
N PHE A 117 15.26 -4.03 -6.31
CA PHE A 117 15.54 -2.62 -6.02
C PHE A 117 14.57 -2.04 -4.99
N TYR A 118 13.27 -2.37 -5.09
CA TYR A 118 12.27 -1.99 -4.11
C TYR A 118 12.50 -2.71 -2.77
N LEU A 119 12.69 -4.03 -2.77
CA LEU A 119 12.85 -4.81 -1.55
C LEU A 119 14.13 -4.46 -0.76
N MET A 120 15.16 -3.98 -1.43
CA MET A 120 16.38 -3.49 -0.78
C MET A 120 16.32 -2.02 -0.37
N SER A 121 15.24 -1.32 -0.66
CA SER A 121 15.07 0.09 -0.30
C SER A 121 14.59 0.26 1.14
N PRO A 122 14.85 1.41 1.79
CA PRO A 122 14.31 1.71 3.12
C PRO A 122 12.77 1.76 3.18
N ALA A 123 12.11 1.87 2.03
CA ALA A 123 10.64 1.86 1.91
C ALA A 123 10.07 0.47 1.64
N SER A 124 10.87 -0.60 1.76
CA SER A 124 10.44 -1.98 1.58
C SER A 124 9.37 -2.37 2.62
N PRO A 125 8.64 -3.49 2.40
CA PRO A 125 7.65 -3.94 3.38
C PRO A 125 8.25 -4.27 4.76
N GLU A 126 9.57 -4.42 4.87
CA GLU A 126 10.29 -4.64 6.14
C GLU A 126 9.97 -3.57 7.17
N TYR A 127 9.68 -2.35 6.72
CA TYR A 127 9.21 -1.27 7.54
C TYR A 127 8.04 -1.67 8.47
N LEU A 128 7.09 -2.49 8.00
CA LEU A 128 5.87 -2.86 8.76
C LEU A 128 6.14 -3.75 9.98
N TRP A 129 7.28 -4.43 10.04
CA TRP A 129 7.62 -5.34 11.16
C TRP A 129 8.78 -4.88 12.04
N THR A 130 9.27 -3.65 11.80
CA THR A 130 10.22 -3.01 12.72
C THR A 130 9.56 -2.60 14.02
N TRP A 131 10.37 -2.34 15.06
CA TRP A 131 9.91 -2.07 16.41
C TRP A 131 8.77 -1.03 16.51
N GLU A 132 8.93 0.13 15.87
CA GLU A 132 7.95 1.23 15.99
C GLU A 132 6.73 1.09 15.08
N ASN A 133 6.72 0.10 14.21
CA ASN A 133 5.67 -0.06 13.18
C ASN A 133 4.89 -1.36 13.31
N MET A 134 5.40 -2.33 14.06
CA MET A 134 4.70 -3.59 14.23
C MET A 134 3.37 -3.40 14.94
N GLY A 135 2.31 -3.80 14.25
CA GLY A 135 0.94 -3.64 14.73
C GLY A 135 0.22 -2.38 14.24
N ARG A 136 0.87 -1.52 13.47
CA ARG A 136 0.18 -0.38 12.87
C ARG A 136 -0.90 -0.81 11.87
N LEU A 137 -1.98 -0.06 11.82
CA LEU A 137 -3.16 -0.37 10.99
C LEU A 137 -2.87 -0.38 9.49
N ASP A 138 -1.78 0.26 9.05
CA ASP A 138 -1.30 0.23 7.66
C ASP A 138 -1.03 -1.19 7.16
N THR A 139 -0.68 -2.11 8.05
CA THR A 139 -0.54 -3.54 7.76
C THR A 139 -1.81 -4.10 7.11
N TYR A 140 -2.96 -3.77 7.66
CA TYR A 140 -4.25 -4.27 7.15
C TYR A 140 -4.68 -3.52 5.88
N LEU A 141 -4.31 -2.23 5.76
CA LEU A 141 -4.55 -1.47 4.53
C LEU A 141 -3.76 -2.06 3.35
N LEU A 142 -2.49 -2.38 3.56
CA LEU A 142 -1.67 -3.05 2.54
C LEU A 142 -2.20 -4.44 2.22
N LEU A 143 -2.57 -5.24 3.23
CA LEU A 143 -3.13 -6.57 3.04
C LEU A 143 -4.38 -6.53 2.13
N LEU A 144 -5.32 -5.64 2.42
CA LEU A 144 -6.54 -5.48 1.63
C LEU A 144 -6.27 -4.88 0.24
N SER A 145 -5.27 -4.00 0.12
CA SER A 145 -4.84 -3.48 -1.19
C SER A 145 -4.23 -4.56 -2.07
N LEU A 146 -3.42 -5.47 -1.51
CA LEU A 146 -2.92 -6.64 -2.23
C LEU A 146 -4.05 -7.59 -2.64
N ALA A 147 -5.04 -7.79 -1.77
CA ALA A 147 -6.25 -8.54 -2.12
C ALA A 147 -6.99 -7.88 -3.29
N ALA A 148 -7.14 -6.54 -3.30
CA ALA A 148 -7.74 -5.81 -4.42
C ALA A 148 -6.96 -6.02 -5.73
N VAL A 149 -5.62 -6.01 -5.70
CA VAL A 149 -4.77 -6.29 -6.87
C VAL A 149 -5.00 -7.72 -7.38
N ILE A 150 -5.03 -8.71 -6.49
CA ILE A 150 -5.27 -10.11 -6.87
C ILE A 150 -6.67 -10.27 -7.46
N MET A 151 -7.67 -9.63 -6.87
CA MET A 151 -9.04 -9.62 -7.41
C MET A 151 -9.11 -8.95 -8.78
N PHE A 152 -8.37 -7.86 -9.00
CA PHE A 152 -8.25 -7.24 -10.29
C PHE A 152 -7.65 -8.16 -11.37
N PHE A 153 -6.72 -9.04 -10.97
CA PHE A 153 -6.15 -10.06 -11.85
C PHE A 153 -7.12 -11.21 -12.12
N ALA A 154 -7.87 -11.66 -11.11
CA ALA A 154 -8.69 -12.86 -11.15
C ALA A 154 -10.10 -12.60 -11.70
N VAL A 155 -10.75 -11.50 -11.28
CA VAL A 155 -12.13 -11.20 -11.61
C VAL A 155 -12.21 -10.53 -12.97
N ARG A 156 -12.58 -11.31 -14.00
CA ARG A 156 -12.74 -10.79 -15.37
C ARG A 156 -14.05 -10.03 -15.54
N ASP A 157 -15.12 -10.45 -14.87
CA ASP A 157 -16.41 -9.80 -14.97
C ASP A 157 -16.43 -8.51 -14.13
N ARG A 158 -16.60 -7.38 -14.80
CA ARG A 158 -16.68 -6.05 -14.20
C ARG A 158 -17.87 -5.87 -13.27
N ARG A 159 -18.96 -6.64 -13.45
CA ARG A 159 -20.14 -6.57 -12.59
C ARG A 159 -19.81 -6.89 -11.13
N TRP A 160 -18.84 -7.78 -10.90
CA TRP A 160 -18.39 -8.15 -9.56
C TRP A 160 -17.17 -7.32 -9.12
N ARG A 161 -16.33 -6.87 -10.04
CA ARG A 161 -15.11 -6.13 -9.71
C ARG A 161 -15.39 -4.83 -8.97
N TYR A 162 -16.31 -3.99 -9.46
CA TYR A 162 -16.62 -2.71 -8.83
C TYR A 162 -17.28 -2.84 -7.45
N PRO A 163 -18.29 -3.70 -7.22
CA PRO A 163 -18.78 -3.97 -5.86
C PRO A 163 -17.70 -4.45 -4.90
N LEU A 164 -16.79 -5.31 -5.35
CA LEU A 164 -15.66 -5.78 -4.54
C LEU A 164 -14.69 -4.65 -4.20
N PHE A 165 -14.37 -3.79 -5.15
CA PHE A 165 -13.56 -2.59 -4.90
C PHE A 165 -14.22 -1.64 -3.90
N ALA A 166 -15.51 -1.39 -4.05
CA ALA A 166 -16.25 -0.59 -3.09
C ALA A 166 -16.21 -1.20 -1.69
N GLY A 167 -16.46 -2.51 -1.57
CA GLY A 167 -16.39 -3.23 -0.31
C GLY A 167 -15.02 -3.14 0.36
N ILE A 168 -13.93 -3.40 -0.39
CA ILE A 168 -12.56 -3.29 0.11
C ILE A 168 -12.26 -1.84 0.51
N GLY A 169 -12.60 -0.86 -0.33
CA GLY A 169 -12.34 0.55 -0.04
C GLY A 169 -13.05 1.02 1.23
N CYS A 170 -14.33 0.67 1.40
CA CYS A 170 -15.08 0.98 2.61
C CYS A 170 -14.49 0.30 3.86
N LEU A 171 -14.13 -1.01 3.77
CA LEU A 171 -13.46 -1.72 4.86
C LEU A 171 -12.14 -1.06 5.25
N CYS A 172 -11.33 -0.65 4.27
CA CYS A 172 -10.08 0.04 4.55
C CYS A 172 -10.29 1.36 5.31
N ILE A 173 -11.33 2.14 5.00
CA ILE A 173 -11.63 3.38 5.73
C ILE A 173 -12.09 3.08 7.16
N LEU A 174 -12.87 2.02 7.38
CA LEU A 174 -13.25 1.58 8.73
C LEU A 174 -12.03 1.14 9.55
N ILE A 175 -10.98 0.61 8.89
CA ILE A 175 -9.71 0.30 9.56
C ILE A 175 -8.92 1.57 9.83
N HIS A 176 -8.74 2.43 8.80
CA HIS A 176 -8.02 3.69 8.97
C HIS A 176 -8.33 4.66 7.81
N GLN A 177 -8.89 5.80 8.13
CA GLN A 177 -9.31 6.84 7.18
C GLN A 177 -8.19 7.35 6.26
N VAL A 178 -6.92 7.24 6.67
CA VAL A 178 -5.76 7.61 5.87
C VAL A 178 -5.66 6.81 4.55
N TYR A 179 -6.37 5.70 4.44
CA TYR A 179 -6.46 4.88 3.23
C TYR A 179 -6.76 5.70 1.97
N VAL A 180 -7.63 6.70 2.06
CA VAL A 180 -8.01 7.54 0.90
C VAL A 180 -6.79 8.21 0.26
N PHE A 181 -5.81 8.56 1.07
CA PHE A 181 -4.61 9.25 0.60
C PHE A 181 -3.47 8.30 0.25
N LEU A 182 -3.34 7.18 0.96
CA LEU A 182 -2.17 6.31 0.87
C LEU A 182 -2.35 5.13 -0.11
N PHE A 183 -3.48 4.45 -0.07
CA PHE A 183 -3.65 3.19 -0.83
C PHE A 183 -4.78 3.26 -1.87
N PHE A 184 -5.75 4.15 -1.71
CA PHE A 184 -6.81 4.34 -2.70
C PHE A 184 -6.28 4.80 -4.07
N PRO A 185 -5.17 5.56 -4.19
CA PRO A 185 -4.52 5.84 -5.47
C PRO A 185 -4.27 4.59 -6.33
N LEU A 186 -3.82 3.48 -5.73
CA LEU A 186 -3.66 2.20 -6.43
C LEU A 186 -4.98 1.71 -7.04
N MET A 187 -6.07 1.81 -6.28
CA MET A 187 -7.40 1.41 -6.77
C MET A 187 -7.88 2.34 -7.90
N LEU A 188 -7.60 3.65 -7.80
CA LEU A 188 -7.87 4.60 -8.88
C LEU A 188 -7.11 4.24 -10.16
N VAL A 189 -5.82 3.91 -10.06
CA VAL A 189 -5.03 3.47 -11.23
C VAL A 189 -5.63 2.21 -11.86
N MET A 190 -6.05 1.22 -11.06
CA MET A 190 -6.73 0.02 -11.57
C MET A 190 -8.05 0.37 -12.29
N MET A 191 -8.82 1.30 -11.77
CA MET A 191 -10.09 1.74 -12.38
C MET A 191 -9.85 2.56 -13.65
N ILE A 192 -8.85 3.45 -13.67
CA ILE A 192 -8.45 4.20 -14.87
C ILE A 192 -8.01 3.22 -15.96
N GLU A 193 -7.18 2.23 -15.63
CA GLU A 193 -6.77 1.19 -16.57
C GLU A 193 -7.97 0.44 -17.15
N ASP A 194 -8.93 0.09 -16.29
CA ASP A 194 -10.14 -0.61 -16.71
C ASP A 194 -11.03 0.24 -17.64
N ILE A 195 -11.09 1.55 -17.45
CA ILE A 195 -11.81 2.49 -18.33
C ILE A 195 -11.14 2.54 -19.71
N TRP A 196 -9.81 2.68 -19.78
CA TRP A 196 -9.09 2.79 -21.05
C TRP A 196 -9.04 1.50 -21.84
N SER A 197 -8.95 0.35 -21.15
CA SER A 197 -8.93 -0.98 -21.78
C SER A 197 -10.32 -1.55 -22.09
N SER A 198 -11.40 -0.82 -21.78
CA SER A 198 -12.77 -1.30 -21.91
C SER A 198 -13.42 -0.96 -23.23
N ASP A 199 -14.07 -1.95 -23.86
CA ASP A 199 -15.04 -1.71 -24.94
C ASP A 199 -16.32 -1.05 -24.45
N ARG A 200 -16.69 -1.28 -23.17
CA ARG A 200 -17.87 -0.71 -22.50
C ARG A 200 -17.48 0.43 -21.55
N LYS A 201 -16.88 1.48 -22.10
CA LYS A 201 -16.36 2.63 -21.33
C LYS A 201 -17.38 3.24 -20.36
N ARG A 202 -18.63 3.41 -20.78
CA ARG A 202 -19.69 3.99 -19.92
C ARG A 202 -19.88 3.19 -18.62
N TRP A 203 -19.90 1.87 -18.71
CA TRP A 203 -20.02 0.98 -17.56
C TRP A 203 -18.81 1.08 -16.63
N ALA A 204 -17.60 1.11 -17.19
CA ALA A 204 -16.38 1.28 -16.42
C ALA A 204 -16.34 2.64 -15.71
N ILE A 205 -16.70 3.71 -16.40
CA ILE A 205 -16.79 5.07 -15.81
C ILE A 205 -17.82 5.11 -14.68
N SER A 206 -19.06 4.64 -14.94
CA SER A 206 -20.11 4.64 -13.91
C SER A 206 -19.72 3.81 -12.68
N GLY A 207 -19.11 2.63 -12.88
CA GLY A 207 -18.61 1.80 -11.81
C GLY A 207 -17.52 2.50 -10.99
N SER A 208 -16.56 3.14 -11.66
CA SER A 208 -15.49 3.89 -11.00
C SER A 208 -16.01 5.08 -10.20
N ILE A 209 -16.97 5.84 -10.75
CA ILE A 209 -17.62 6.95 -10.06
C ILE A 209 -18.35 6.42 -8.81
N LEU A 210 -19.11 5.33 -8.94
CA LEU A 210 -19.84 4.74 -7.82
C LEU A 210 -18.89 4.28 -6.70
N VAL A 211 -17.80 3.59 -7.04
CA VAL A 211 -16.79 3.18 -6.05
C VAL A 211 -16.21 4.39 -5.34
N SER A 212 -15.76 5.40 -6.12
CA SER A 212 -15.17 6.61 -5.56
C SER A 212 -16.15 7.39 -4.68
N ALA A 213 -17.41 7.47 -5.10
CA ALA A 213 -18.47 8.13 -4.32
C ALA A 213 -18.75 7.40 -3.00
N LEU A 214 -18.89 6.07 -3.02
CA LEU A 214 -19.12 5.27 -1.82
C LEU A 214 -17.94 5.38 -0.84
N VAL A 215 -16.73 5.23 -1.32
CA VAL A 215 -15.50 5.39 -0.52
C VAL A 215 -15.43 6.81 0.05
N GLY A 216 -15.72 7.85 -0.76
CA GLY A 216 -15.75 9.24 -0.31
C GLY A 216 -16.84 9.52 0.73
N ILE A 217 -18.05 8.98 0.55
CA ILE A 217 -19.13 9.12 1.53
C ILE A 217 -18.76 8.48 2.87
N VAL A 218 -18.23 7.24 2.86
CA VAL A 218 -17.79 6.57 4.09
C VAL A 218 -16.65 7.35 4.75
N PHE A 219 -15.70 7.88 3.98
CA PHE A 219 -14.64 8.74 4.51
C PHE A 219 -15.21 9.98 5.20
N ILE A 220 -16.15 10.69 4.57
CA ILE A 220 -16.79 11.89 5.14
C ILE A 220 -17.53 11.54 6.43
N ILE A 221 -18.29 10.44 6.44
CA ILE A 221 -18.99 9.99 7.64
C ILE A 221 -17.98 9.72 8.77
N MET A 222 -16.91 8.97 8.48
CA MET A 222 -15.87 8.67 9.48
C MET A 222 -15.10 9.91 9.94
N GLN A 223 -14.99 10.93 9.11
CA GLN A 223 -14.29 12.17 9.48
C GLN A 223 -15.14 13.10 10.39
N PHE A 224 -16.45 13.14 10.19
CA PHE A 224 -17.33 14.11 10.86
C PHE A 224 -18.23 13.52 11.93
N GLN A 225 -18.43 12.21 11.97
CA GLN A 225 -19.32 11.53 12.91
C GLN A 225 -18.58 10.54 13.82
N SER A 226 -17.25 10.45 13.71
CA SER A 226 -16.46 9.66 14.66
C SER A 226 -16.51 10.26 16.05
N GLY A 227 -16.68 9.38 17.04
CA GLY A 227 -16.64 9.75 18.45
C GLY A 227 -16.74 8.52 19.32
N ILE A 228 -16.31 8.65 20.54
CA ILE A 228 -16.44 7.65 21.59
C ILE A 228 -17.48 8.11 22.62
N TYR A 229 -18.06 7.17 23.37
CA TYR A 229 -19.10 7.43 24.36
C TYR A 229 -18.55 7.90 25.70
N TYR A 230 -17.23 8.06 25.82
CA TYR A 230 -16.52 8.47 27.01
C TYR A 230 -16.09 9.94 26.88
N ASP A 231 -16.47 10.75 27.87
CA ASP A 231 -16.05 12.15 27.95
C ASP A 231 -14.72 12.32 28.73
N ASP A 232 -14.28 11.27 29.41
CA ASP A 232 -13.07 11.24 30.22
C ASP A 232 -12.11 10.14 29.74
N LEU A 233 -10.87 10.56 29.47
CA LEU A 233 -9.80 9.66 29.02
C LEU A 233 -9.43 8.63 30.10
N GLU A 234 -9.40 9.02 31.38
CA GLU A 234 -9.01 8.11 32.45
C GLU A 234 -10.01 6.96 32.58
N LEU A 235 -11.31 7.24 32.53
CA LEU A 235 -12.36 6.22 32.55
C LEU A 235 -12.27 5.29 31.32
N LEU A 236 -12.02 5.84 30.13
CA LEU A 236 -11.80 5.02 28.94
C LEU A 236 -10.59 4.10 29.13
N MET A 237 -9.48 4.61 29.65
CA MET A 237 -8.24 3.84 29.82
C MET A 237 -8.38 2.76 30.90
N GLU A 238 -9.12 3.00 31.97
CA GLU A 238 -9.46 2.01 32.98
C GLU A 238 -10.25 0.85 32.36
N GLU A 239 -11.27 1.17 31.58
CA GLU A 239 -12.09 0.16 30.91
C GLU A 239 -11.29 -0.64 29.86
N LEU A 240 -10.48 0.02 29.02
CA LEU A 240 -9.61 -0.68 28.08
C LEU A 240 -8.60 -1.57 28.78
N GLY A 241 -8.02 -1.09 29.90
CA GLY A 241 -7.08 -1.86 30.71
C GLY A 241 -7.72 -3.09 31.36
N ALA A 242 -9.00 -3.04 31.74
CA ALA A 242 -9.74 -4.18 32.27
C ALA A 242 -9.94 -5.31 31.23
N HIS A 243 -9.84 -5.00 29.93
CA HIS A 243 -10.04 -5.93 28.83
C HIS A 243 -8.73 -6.39 28.15
N ALA A 244 -7.56 -6.11 28.76
CA ALA A 244 -6.26 -6.50 28.22
C ALA A 244 -5.32 -7.03 29.32
N ASP A 245 -4.38 -7.91 28.95
CA ASP A 245 -3.29 -8.37 29.84
C ASP A 245 -2.00 -7.55 29.69
N PHE A 246 -2.05 -6.44 28.98
CA PHE A 246 -0.94 -5.54 28.73
C PHE A 246 -1.33 -4.07 29.01
N LEU A 247 -0.33 -3.23 29.24
CA LEU A 247 -0.54 -1.80 29.44
C LEU A 247 -1.02 -1.18 28.13
N VAL A 248 -2.22 -0.60 28.13
CA VAL A 248 -2.79 0.13 26.99
C VAL A 248 -2.26 1.57 27.03
N ASP A 249 -1.68 2.03 25.91
CA ASP A 249 -1.15 3.39 25.80
C ASP A 249 -2.28 4.40 25.57
N ALA A 250 -2.31 5.45 26.38
CA ALA A 250 -3.31 6.50 26.29
C ALA A 250 -3.10 7.48 25.12
N GLY A 251 -1.84 7.65 24.69
CA GLY A 251 -1.48 8.65 23.68
C GLY A 251 -2.28 8.60 22.39
N PRO A 252 -2.48 7.42 21.75
CA PRO A 252 -3.30 7.32 20.55
C PRO A 252 -4.78 7.63 20.81
N MET A 253 -5.32 7.29 21.97
CA MET A 253 -6.71 7.59 22.33
C MET A 253 -6.92 9.09 22.55
N GLU A 254 -6.00 9.71 23.29
CA GLU A 254 -6.00 11.15 23.53
C GLU A 254 -5.93 11.92 22.22
N ALA A 255 -4.96 11.59 21.35
CA ALA A 255 -4.75 12.28 20.08
C ALA A 255 -5.92 12.12 19.09
N GLU A 256 -6.59 10.96 19.07
CA GLU A 256 -7.66 10.69 18.11
C GLU A 256 -9.02 11.20 18.56
N TYR A 257 -9.34 11.12 19.85
CA TYR A 257 -10.70 11.33 20.33
C TYR A 257 -10.86 12.54 21.28
N PHE A 258 -9.78 12.99 21.91
CA PHE A 258 -9.85 14.08 22.90
C PHE A 258 -9.20 15.37 22.44
N TRP A 259 -8.35 15.33 21.39
CA TRP A 259 -7.78 16.55 20.83
C TRP A 259 -8.56 17.05 19.62
N THR A 260 -8.68 18.37 19.53
CA THR A 260 -9.12 19.01 18.29
C THR A 260 -8.05 18.86 17.20
N ILE A 261 -8.43 19.04 15.95
CA ILE A 261 -7.49 19.04 14.80
C ILE A 261 -6.37 20.07 15.03
N VAL A 262 -6.69 21.23 15.57
CA VAL A 262 -5.72 22.30 15.85
C VAL A 262 -4.75 21.88 16.96
N GLU A 263 -5.25 21.27 18.03
CA GLU A 263 -4.40 20.76 19.12
C GLU A 263 -3.49 19.65 18.63
N ASN A 264 -4.01 18.70 17.87
CA ASN A 264 -3.20 17.63 17.29
C ASN A 264 -2.09 18.18 16.39
N PHE A 265 -2.42 19.15 15.52
CA PHE A 265 -1.43 19.79 14.67
C PHE A 265 -0.37 20.55 15.49
N THR A 266 -0.79 21.37 16.48
CA THR A 266 0.13 22.18 17.27
C THR A 266 0.99 21.37 18.25
N ARG A 267 0.45 20.31 18.82
CA ARG A 267 1.15 19.47 19.82
C ARG A 267 2.04 18.39 19.17
N ASN A 268 1.60 17.81 18.04
CA ASN A 268 2.31 16.73 17.39
C ASN A 268 3.14 17.19 16.18
N MET A 269 2.56 17.97 15.27
CA MET A 269 3.23 18.31 14.02
C MET A 269 4.24 19.44 14.19
N VAL A 270 3.87 20.54 14.84
CA VAL A 270 4.73 21.74 14.92
C VAL A 270 6.06 21.48 15.64
N PRO A 271 6.11 20.78 16.79
CA PRO A 271 7.38 20.46 17.47
C PRO A 271 8.31 19.56 16.64
N GLU A 272 7.73 18.70 15.80
CA GLU A 272 8.45 17.72 15.02
C GLU A 272 8.93 18.25 13.64
N ILE A 273 8.53 19.47 13.25
CA ILE A 273 8.96 20.06 11.95
C ILE A 273 10.48 20.03 11.75
N PRO A 274 11.34 20.44 12.71
CA PRO A 274 12.79 20.40 12.50
C PRO A 274 13.31 18.97 12.29
N HIS A 275 12.75 18.01 13.02
CA HIS A 275 13.06 16.59 12.90
C HIS A 275 12.66 16.09 11.50
N HIS A 276 11.43 16.37 11.06
CA HIS A 276 10.92 15.95 9.75
C HIS A 276 11.68 16.58 8.60
N LEU A 277 12.06 17.85 8.69
CA LEU A 277 12.88 18.48 7.66
C LEU A 277 14.25 17.79 7.53
N LYS A 278 14.90 17.48 8.64
CA LYS A 278 16.20 16.81 8.65
C LYS A 278 16.11 15.37 8.14
N TYR A 279 15.30 14.56 8.78
CA TYR A 279 15.19 13.12 8.49
C TYR A 279 14.41 12.86 7.21
N GLY A 280 13.37 13.66 6.92
CA GLY A 280 12.64 13.59 5.65
C GLY A 280 13.54 13.90 4.46
N PHE A 281 14.42 14.89 4.57
CA PHE A 281 15.41 15.16 3.53
C PHE A 281 16.38 13.97 3.33
N MET A 282 16.88 13.39 4.42
CA MET A 282 17.74 12.20 4.35
C MET A 282 17.00 11.03 3.68
N LEU A 283 15.75 10.80 4.07
CA LEU A 283 14.93 9.73 3.49
C LEU A 283 14.66 9.96 2.00
N VAL A 284 14.36 11.21 1.60
CA VAL A 284 14.22 11.57 0.17
C VAL A 284 15.52 11.29 -0.59
N CYS A 285 16.68 11.64 -0.04
CA CYS A 285 17.96 11.34 -0.68
C CYS A 285 18.19 9.83 -0.83
N MET A 286 17.88 9.04 0.19
CA MET A 286 18.01 7.57 0.16
C MET A 286 17.04 6.91 -0.83
N LEU A 287 15.84 7.44 -0.96
CA LEU A 287 14.79 6.91 -1.83
C LEU A 287 14.84 7.48 -3.26
N CYS A 288 15.62 8.54 -3.48
CA CYS A 288 15.75 9.19 -4.78
C CYS A 288 16.02 8.22 -5.95
N PRO A 289 16.91 7.20 -5.82
CA PRO A 289 17.12 6.25 -6.92
C PRO A 289 15.87 5.45 -7.29
N VAL A 290 15.13 4.97 -6.30
CA VAL A 290 13.87 4.20 -6.52
C VAL A 290 12.81 5.10 -7.12
N TRP A 291 12.64 6.29 -6.55
CA TRP A 291 11.67 7.26 -7.04
C TRP A 291 12.01 7.75 -8.45
N GLY A 292 13.28 8.05 -8.69
CA GLY A 292 13.78 8.41 -10.03
C GLY A 292 13.50 7.32 -11.07
N THR A 293 13.66 6.05 -10.69
CA THR A 293 13.32 4.91 -11.56
C THR A 293 11.81 4.83 -11.84
N TYR A 294 10.95 5.00 -10.82
CA TYR A 294 9.50 5.01 -11.02
C TYR A 294 9.06 6.19 -11.90
N LEU A 295 9.53 7.39 -11.61
CA LEU A 295 9.25 8.58 -12.42
C LEU A 295 9.74 8.42 -13.86
N TRP A 296 10.91 7.83 -14.06
CA TRP A 296 11.44 7.55 -15.39
C TRP A 296 10.50 6.61 -16.16
N ILE A 297 10.01 5.54 -15.53
CA ILE A 297 9.04 4.61 -16.14
C ILE A 297 7.79 5.37 -16.59
N TRP A 298 7.23 6.20 -15.71
CA TRP A 298 6.03 6.99 -16.02
C TRP A 298 6.27 8.03 -17.13
N ILE A 299 7.37 8.79 -17.04
CA ILE A 299 7.73 9.79 -18.06
C ILE A 299 7.96 9.12 -19.41
N HIS A 300 8.65 7.98 -19.43
CA HIS A 300 8.86 7.22 -20.65
C HIS A 300 7.54 6.68 -21.21
N ALA A 301 6.67 6.14 -20.38
CA ALA A 301 5.34 5.70 -20.80
C ALA A 301 4.52 6.84 -21.43
N ILE A 302 4.56 8.06 -20.88
CA ILE A 302 3.91 9.26 -21.43
C ILE A 302 4.53 9.63 -22.78
N ARG A 303 5.88 9.68 -22.87
CA ARG A 303 6.61 10.12 -24.06
C ARG A 303 6.49 9.13 -25.23
N SER A 304 6.41 7.85 -24.93
CA SER A 304 6.30 6.78 -25.93
C SER A 304 4.96 6.75 -26.67
N ARG A 305 3.96 7.55 -26.24
CA ARG A 305 2.63 7.61 -26.86
C ARG A 305 2.52 8.78 -27.82
N GLU A 306 1.88 8.55 -28.97
CA GLU A 306 1.58 9.61 -29.93
C GLU A 306 0.23 10.28 -29.63
N LYS A 307 -0.78 9.46 -29.30
CA LYS A 307 -2.14 9.95 -29.07
C LYS A 307 -2.24 10.73 -27.74
N LYS A 308 -2.83 11.91 -27.80
CA LYS A 308 -3.07 12.76 -26.62
C LYS A 308 -3.90 12.06 -25.54
N SER A 309 -4.89 11.23 -25.94
CA SER A 309 -5.70 10.45 -24.99
C SER A 309 -4.88 9.49 -24.16
N ASP A 310 -3.88 8.82 -24.76
CA ASP A 310 -3.05 7.85 -24.08
C ASP A 310 -2.05 8.54 -23.12
N LYS A 311 -1.53 9.70 -23.53
CA LYS A 311 -0.74 10.56 -22.62
C LYS A 311 -1.57 11.01 -21.42
N ALA A 312 -2.82 11.44 -21.66
CA ALA A 312 -3.72 11.86 -20.60
C ALA A 312 -4.00 10.75 -19.59
N LYS A 313 -4.11 9.49 -20.03
CA LYS A 313 -4.23 8.31 -19.16
C LYS A 313 -3.10 8.26 -18.12
N TYR A 314 -1.84 8.28 -18.57
CA TYR A 314 -0.69 8.18 -17.65
C TYR A 314 -0.53 9.40 -16.77
N ILE A 315 -0.81 10.60 -17.30
CA ILE A 315 -0.82 11.83 -16.50
C ILE A 315 -1.87 11.73 -15.40
N LEU A 316 -3.09 11.28 -15.72
CA LEU A 316 -4.16 11.11 -14.74
C LEU A 316 -3.77 10.07 -13.67
N MET A 317 -3.19 8.93 -14.06
CA MET A 317 -2.68 7.93 -13.13
C MET A 317 -1.58 8.48 -12.23
N LEU A 318 -0.62 9.22 -12.78
CA LEU A 318 0.43 9.85 -11.98
C LEU A 318 -0.12 10.90 -11.01
N MET A 319 -1.15 11.64 -11.42
CA MET A 319 -1.80 12.63 -10.56
C MET A 319 -2.54 12.00 -9.38
N THR A 320 -3.02 10.74 -9.47
CA THR A 320 -3.65 10.09 -8.31
C THR A 320 -2.70 9.99 -7.13
N ASN A 321 -1.40 9.85 -7.39
CA ASN A 321 -0.37 9.81 -6.36
C ASN A 321 -0.15 11.17 -5.67
N MET A 322 -0.63 12.28 -6.23
CA MET A 322 -0.60 13.57 -5.54
C MET A 322 -1.53 13.63 -4.31
N ALA A 323 -2.41 12.65 -4.14
CA ALA A 323 -3.22 12.49 -2.93
C ALA A 323 -2.37 12.35 -1.65
N PHE A 324 -1.10 11.96 -1.74
CA PHE A 324 -0.17 11.93 -0.61
C PHE A 324 0.18 13.31 -0.04
N VAL A 325 0.13 14.36 -0.85
CA VAL A 325 0.61 15.70 -0.46
C VAL A 325 -0.06 16.24 0.81
N PRO A 326 -1.40 16.19 0.97
CA PRO A 326 -2.03 16.67 2.19
C PRO A 326 -1.56 15.93 3.45
N VAL A 327 -1.27 14.63 3.35
CA VAL A 327 -0.82 13.82 4.50
C VAL A 327 0.55 14.28 4.98
N PHE A 328 1.49 14.54 4.08
CA PHE A 328 2.80 15.08 4.43
C PHE A 328 2.74 16.47 5.04
N ALA A 329 1.73 17.27 4.69
CA ALA A 329 1.53 18.61 5.24
C ALA A 329 0.88 18.61 6.63
N LEU A 330 0.06 17.61 6.95
CA LEU A 330 -0.80 17.62 8.13
C LEU A 330 -0.36 16.65 9.24
N MET A 331 0.50 15.68 8.94
CA MET A 331 0.83 14.59 9.86
C MET A 331 2.33 14.34 9.95
N ASN A 332 2.76 13.82 11.12
CA ASN A 332 4.17 13.66 11.47
C ASN A 332 4.83 12.32 11.09
N ASP A 333 4.10 11.35 10.59
CA ASP A 333 4.60 10.00 10.31
C ASP A 333 5.21 9.83 8.89
N TRP A 334 6.10 10.72 8.48
CA TRP A 334 6.65 10.78 7.12
C TRP A 334 7.30 9.47 6.66
N GLY A 335 7.96 8.75 7.55
CA GLY A 335 8.56 7.45 7.21
C GLY A 335 7.52 6.45 6.69
N ARG A 336 6.38 6.38 7.35
CA ARG A 336 5.24 5.53 6.94
C ARG A 336 4.63 5.97 5.62
N TRP A 337 4.48 7.28 5.44
CA TRP A 337 3.91 7.83 4.21
C TRP A 337 4.80 7.57 3.00
N PHE A 338 6.11 7.70 3.16
CA PHE A 338 7.06 7.31 2.11
C PHE A 338 6.97 5.81 1.82
N ALA A 339 6.96 4.94 2.83
CA ALA A 339 6.83 3.50 2.61
C ALA A 339 5.53 3.15 1.85
N ALA A 340 4.39 3.77 2.23
CA ALA A 340 3.13 3.58 1.54
C ALA A 340 3.17 4.09 0.07
N LEU A 341 3.76 5.28 -0.18
CA LEU A 341 3.93 5.83 -1.52
C LEU A 341 4.73 4.90 -2.42
N PHE A 342 5.81 4.32 -1.89
CA PHE A 342 6.69 3.46 -2.69
C PHE A 342 6.09 2.09 -2.98
N ILE A 343 5.39 1.47 -2.01
CA ILE A 343 4.70 0.21 -2.28
C ILE A 343 3.55 0.39 -3.27
N VAL A 344 2.79 1.48 -3.15
CA VAL A 344 1.70 1.81 -4.08
C VAL A 344 2.26 2.03 -5.48
N GLY A 345 3.28 2.88 -5.64
CA GLY A 345 3.91 3.12 -6.96
C GLY A 345 4.51 1.84 -7.57
N PHE A 346 5.10 0.95 -6.75
CA PHE A 346 5.57 -0.35 -7.20
C PHE A 346 4.41 -1.23 -7.69
N LEU A 347 3.34 -1.34 -6.91
CA LEU A 347 2.16 -2.14 -7.28
C LEU A 347 1.43 -1.58 -8.51
N GLU A 348 1.38 -0.27 -8.70
CA GLU A 348 0.83 0.36 -9.91
C GLU A 348 1.58 -0.08 -11.17
N ILE A 349 2.92 -0.03 -11.14
CA ILE A 349 3.75 -0.50 -12.25
C ILE A 349 3.50 -1.99 -12.50
N LEU A 350 3.43 -2.82 -11.46
CA LEU A 350 3.15 -4.25 -11.59
C LEU A 350 1.76 -4.53 -12.17
N VAL A 351 0.73 -3.79 -11.75
CA VAL A 351 -0.65 -3.91 -12.26
C VAL A 351 -0.70 -3.60 -13.75
N LEU A 352 -0.09 -2.50 -14.18
CA LEU A 352 -0.06 -2.10 -15.58
C LEU A 352 0.79 -3.06 -16.43
N ALA A 353 1.91 -3.54 -15.88
CA ALA A 353 2.71 -4.57 -16.52
C ALA A 353 1.90 -5.88 -16.71
N TRP A 354 1.16 -6.30 -15.69
CA TRP A 354 0.28 -7.47 -15.78
C TRP A 354 -0.82 -7.29 -16.83
N LYS A 355 -1.37 -6.08 -16.98
CA LYS A 355 -2.34 -5.73 -18.03
C LYS A 355 -1.72 -5.66 -19.43
N GLN A 356 -0.41 -5.83 -19.54
CA GLN A 356 0.33 -5.68 -20.79
C GLN A 356 0.16 -4.27 -21.39
N ASP A 357 0.05 -3.27 -20.49
CA ASP A 357 -0.01 -1.87 -20.92
C ASP A 357 1.21 -1.53 -21.76
N GLU A 358 0.98 -1.00 -22.96
CA GLU A 358 2.04 -0.82 -23.93
C GLU A 358 3.10 0.21 -23.51
N GLY A 359 2.71 1.28 -22.79
CA GLY A 359 3.65 2.29 -22.34
C GLY A 359 4.56 1.76 -21.25
N ILE A 360 3.98 1.13 -20.24
CA ILE A 360 4.75 0.52 -19.14
C ILE A 360 5.60 -0.63 -19.67
N ARG A 361 5.07 -1.47 -20.55
CA ARG A 361 5.83 -2.57 -21.14
C ARG A 361 7.03 -2.07 -21.96
N SER A 362 6.85 -1.00 -22.74
CA SER A 362 7.93 -0.34 -23.49
C SER A 362 9.03 0.15 -22.53
N SER A 363 8.63 0.80 -21.44
CA SER A 363 9.58 1.27 -20.41
C SER A 363 10.34 0.10 -19.76
N LEU A 364 9.64 -0.99 -19.40
CA LEU A 364 10.26 -2.18 -18.82
C LEU A 364 11.25 -2.88 -19.78
N ARG A 365 10.94 -2.95 -21.07
CA ARG A 365 11.85 -3.54 -22.06
C ARG A 365 13.17 -2.78 -22.12
N ILE A 366 13.11 -1.45 -22.16
CA ILE A 366 14.32 -0.61 -22.16
C ILE A 366 15.09 -0.76 -20.85
N LEU A 367 14.39 -0.71 -19.71
CA LEU A 367 15.01 -0.91 -18.38
C LEU A 367 15.72 -2.27 -18.28
N GLY A 368 15.17 -3.30 -18.91
CA GLY A 368 15.77 -4.65 -18.97
C GLY A 368 16.86 -4.85 -20.02
N GLY A 369 17.30 -3.79 -20.70
CA GLY A 369 18.45 -3.79 -21.61
C GLY A 369 18.11 -4.05 -23.08
N GLU A 370 16.86 -3.99 -23.48
CA GLU A 370 16.51 -4.04 -24.91
C GLU A 370 16.57 -2.65 -25.53
N TYR A 371 17.68 -2.32 -26.15
CA TYR A 371 17.83 -1.13 -26.98
C TYR A 371 17.32 -1.44 -28.40
N ASN A 372 16.21 -0.83 -28.81
CA ASN A 372 15.84 -0.80 -30.21
C ASN A 372 16.84 0.09 -30.95
N GLU A 373 17.49 -0.46 -31.98
CA GLU A 373 18.48 0.26 -32.83
C GLU A 373 17.90 1.43 -33.65
N LYS A 374 16.66 1.80 -33.48
CA LYS A 374 16.08 3.01 -34.07
C LYS A 374 15.91 4.09 -33.02
N PRO A 375 16.85 5.07 -32.94
CA PRO A 375 16.83 6.08 -31.93
C PRO A 375 15.80 7.16 -32.22
N ARG A 376 14.69 7.15 -31.47
CA ARG A 376 14.03 8.38 -31.03
C ARG A 376 13.96 8.40 -29.49
N ALA A 377 15.03 8.02 -28.85
CA ALA A 377 15.20 8.15 -27.41
C ALA A 377 15.98 9.42 -27.12
N VAL A 378 15.28 10.48 -26.74
CA VAL A 378 15.91 11.60 -26.06
C VAL A 378 16.23 11.08 -24.64
N TYR A 379 17.50 10.80 -24.37
CA TYR A 379 17.97 10.49 -23.02
C TYR A 379 17.75 11.72 -22.13
N PRO A 380 17.31 11.58 -20.89
CA PRO A 380 17.14 12.73 -19.99
C PRO A 380 18.47 13.49 -19.70
N PHE A 381 19.60 12.92 -20.05
CA PHE A 381 20.92 13.55 -19.91
C PHE A 381 21.44 14.25 -21.19
N ASP A 382 20.82 14.08 -22.36
CA ASP A 382 21.27 14.71 -23.60
C ASP A 382 20.92 16.22 -23.68
N ILE A 383 20.14 16.74 -22.72
CA ILE A 383 19.80 18.16 -22.67
C ILE A 383 21.02 19.01 -22.24
N VAL A 384 22.06 18.42 -21.67
CA VAL A 384 23.24 19.17 -21.14
C VAL A 384 24.34 19.39 -22.18
N TYR A 385 24.37 18.66 -23.29
CA TYR A 385 25.49 18.71 -24.25
C TYR A 385 25.20 19.36 -25.61
N GLN A 386 24.03 19.99 -25.83
CA GLN A 386 23.75 20.69 -27.09
C GLN A 386 23.90 22.21 -27.02
N HIS A 387 24.43 22.78 -25.94
CA HIS A 387 24.74 24.20 -25.81
C HIS A 387 26.11 24.43 -25.11
N VAL A 388 27.16 23.86 -25.66
CA VAL A 388 28.54 24.38 -25.46
C VAL A 388 29.21 24.45 -26.81
#